data_a01946580576c2a8085a46fa9f3d2eb5
#
_entry.id   a01946580576c2a8085a46fa9f3d2eb5
#
_cell.length_a   1.000
_cell.length_b   1.000
_cell.length_c   1.000
_cell.angle_alpha   90.00
_cell.angle_beta   90.00
_cell.angle_gamma   90.00
#
_symmetry.space_group_name_H-M   'P 1'
#
loop_
_entity.id
_entity.type
_entity.pdbx_description
1 polymer ?
#
loop_
_entity_poly.entity_id
_entity_poly.type
_entity_poly.pdbx_seq_one_letter_code
_entity_poly.pdbx_strand_id
1 'polypeptide(L)'
;MDKPIYKRVLLKLGGESLAAGEGEFGLDEGALTNISEEIRDAKELGVEIAIVIGGGNILRGASLSSIGIERTTGDYMGMLATVINGLALQHALERVGIATSVQSAIEIQAVSEAYVRRRAIRHLEKGRVVIFAGGTGNPYFTTDTAASLRAMEIGAEVIFKATKVDGIYTADPMVDESATKFQELSYLDVLNKGLKVMDSTSISLCMDNKLPLVIFNVRNKHSIKRVLMGEKLGTTVGV
;
A
#
# COMPACT_ATOMS: atom_id res chain seq x y z
N MET A 1 26.28 10.29 7.32
CA MET A 1 25.26 9.43 6.70
C MET A 1 24.15 10.33 6.20
N ASP A 2 23.77 10.18 4.95
CA ASP A 2 22.66 10.95 4.39
C ASP A 2 21.36 10.58 5.15
N LYS A 3 20.52 11.58 5.40
CA LYS A 3 19.27 11.38 6.12
C LYS A 3 18.15 11.02 5.13
N PRO A 4 17.16 10.20 5.53
CA PRO A 4 15.99 9.96 4.71
C PRO A 4 15.28 11.28 4.41
N ILE A 5 14.74 11.41 3.19
CA ILE A 5 14.05 12.61 2.71
C ILE A 5 12.63 12.74 3.27
N TYR A 6 12.08 11.66 3.84
CA TYR A 6 10.76 11.63 4.46
C TYR A 6 10.87 11.11 5.90
N LYS A 7 10.11 11.71 6.81
CA LYS A 7 10.01 11.28 8.21
C LYS A 7 8.90 10.26 8.43
N ARG A 8 7.74 10.46 7.78
CA ARG A 8 6.57 9.57 7.89
C ARG A 8 6.04 9.24 6.51
N VAL A 9 5.93 7.95 6.23
CA VAL A 9 5.44 7.46 4.94
C VAL A 9 4.28 6.49 5.13
N LEU A 10 3.40 6.43 4.11
CA LEU A 10 2.41 5.37 4.00
C LEU A 10 2.81 4.46 2.84
N LEU A 11 3.04 3.19 3.12
CA LEU A 11 3.31 2.14 2.14
C LEU A 11 2.01 1.44 1.77
N LYS A 12 1.59 1.52 0.50
CA LYS A 12 0.47 0.76 -0.02
C LYS A 12 0.98 -0.52 -0.67
N LEU A 13 0.56 -1.65 -0.12
CA LEU A 13 0.84 -2.98 -0.64
C LEU A 13 -0.43 -3.59 -1.23
N GLY A 14 -0.37 -4.12 -2.45
CA GLY A 14 -1.41 -5.00 -2.97
C GLY A 14 -1.39 -6.35 -2.25
N GLY A 15 -2.52 -7.04 -2.15
CA GLY A 15 -2.55 -8.38 -1.57
C GLY A 15 -1.62 -9.36 -2.31
N GLU A 16 -1.47 -9.17 -3.61
CA GLU A 16 -0.57 -9.94 -4.46
C GLU A 16 0.92 -9.84 -4.07
N SER A 17 1.29 -8.85 -3.25
CA SER A 17 2.64 -8.75 -2.69
C SER A 17 2.93 -9.81 -1.63
N LEU A 18 1.90 -10.49 -1.12
CA LEU A 18 2.00 -11.56 -0.13
C LEU A 18 1.76 -12.96 -0.71
N ALA A 19 1.54 -13.08 -2.03
CA ALA A 19 1.37 -14.34 -2.73
C ALA A 19 2.67 -14.76 -3.45
N ALA A 20 2.83 -16.08 -3.71
CA ALA A 20 4.05 -16.64 -4.34
C ALA A 20 4.27 -16.11 -5.76
N GLY A 21 3.20 -15.88 -6.53
CA GLY A 21 3.28 -15.51 -7.92
C GLY A 21 2.13 -14.63 -8.41
N GLU A 22 2.19 -14.30 -9.71
CA GLU A 22 1.13 -13.56 -10.35
C GLU A 22 -0.10 -14.43 -10.58
N GLY A 23 -1.24 -13.94 -10.10
CA GLY A 23 -2.49 -14.70 -10.20
C GLY A 23 -2.66 -15.77 -9.12
N GLU A 24 -1.66 -16.06 -8.31
CA GLU A 24 -1.76 -17.02 -7.21
C GLU A 24 -2.57 -16.47 -6.04
N PHE A 25 -3.23 -17.38 -5.34
CA PHE A 25 -4.05 -17.12 -4.17
C PHE A 25 -3.32 -17.52 -2.88
N GLY A 26 -3.75 -16.92 -1.77
CA GLY A 26 -3.25 -17.25 -0.45
C GLY A 26 -2.04 -16.44 -0.03
N LEU A 27 -1.34 -16.96 0.95
CA LEU A 27 -0.15 -16.37 1.56
C LEU A 27 1.06 -17.23 1.24
N ASP A 28 2.18 -16.58 0.94
CA ASP A 28 3.46 -17.23 0.67
C ASP A 28 4.52 -16.79 1.68
N GLU A 29 5.25 -17.74 2.25
CA GLU A 29 6.25 -17.48 3.28
C GLU A 29 7.41 -16.64 2.73
N GLY A 30 7.85 -16.91 1.51
CA GLY A 30 8.94 -16.17 0.86
C GLY A 30 8.57 -14.73 0.59
N ALA A 31 7.34 -14.47 0.11
CA ALA A 31 6.82 -13.12 -0.12
C ALA A 31 6.70 -12.33 1.20
N LEU A 32 6.18 -12.95 2.26
CA LEU A 32 6.09 -12.35 3.59
C LEU A 32 7.48 -12.04 4.16
N THR A 33 8.44 -12.95 4.01
CA THR A 33 9.82 -12.75 4.46
C THR A 33 10.46 -11.58 3.72
N ASN A 34 10.40 -11.57 2.38
CA ASN A 34 11.00 -10.53 1.56
C ASN A 34 10.44 -9.14 1.89
N ILE A 35 9.12 -8.99 1.99
CA ILE A 35 8.53 -7.68 2.31
C ILE A 35 8.86 -7.24 3.74
N SER A 36 8.96 -8.17 4.69
CA SER A 36 9.33 -7.85 6.07
C SER A 36 10.78 -7.38 6.18
N GLU A 37 11.69 -7.96 5.41
CA GLU A 37 13.09 -7.52 5.34
C GLU A 37 13.22 -6.13 4.70
N GLU A 38 12.51 -5.85 3.61
CA GLU A 38 12.47 -4.53 2.99
C GLU A 38 11.96 -3.44 3.97
N ILE A 39 10.92 -3.77 4.76
CA ILE A 39 10.38 -2.85 5.77
C ILE A 39 11.36 -2.69 6.94
N ARG A 40 12.04 -3.76 7.37
CA ARG A 40 13.07 -3.70 8.41
C ARG A 40 14.21 -2.76 8.00
N ASP A 41 14.74 -2.92 6.79
CA ASP A 41 15.83 -2.10 6.27
C ASP A 41 15.43 -0.60 6.19
N ALA A 42 14.17 -0.33 5.86
CA ALA A 42 13.62 1.03 5.88
C ALA A 42 13.46 1.57 7.31
N LYS A 43 13.05 0.73 8.26
CA LYS A 43 12.90 1.11 9.69
C LYS A 43 14.23 1.48 10.35
N GLU A 44 15.34 0.89 9.93
CA GLU A 44 16.69 1.23 10.41
C GLU A 44 17.07 2.69 10.16
N LEU A 45 16.43 3.35 9.16
CA LEU A 45 16.61 4.79 8.90
C LEU A 45 15.88 5.69 9.91
N GLY A 46 15.10 5.13 10.84
CA GLY A 46 14.31 5.88 11.83
C GLY A 46 13.01 6.46 11.28
N VAL A 47 12.55 6.03 10.09
CA VAL A 47 11.32 6.50 9.46
C VAL A 47 10.10 5.87 10.12
N GLU A 48 9.04 6.64 10.26
CA GLU A 48 7.73 6.19 10.70
C GLU A 48 6.97 5.59 9.51
N ILE A 49 6.63 4.30 9.58
CA ILE A 49 6.02 3.56 8.47
C ILE A 49 4.62 3.12 8.85
N ALA A 50 3.62 3.58 8.08
CA ALA A 50 2.28 3.04 8.07
C ALA A 50 2.07 2.22 6.79
N ILE A 51 1.22 1.19 6.86
CA ILE A 51 0.96 0.29 5.73
C ILE A 51 -0.55 0.20 5.52
N VAL A 52 -1.00 0.33 4.28
CA VAL A 52 -2.34 -0.11 3.84
C VAL A 52 -2.17 -1.33 2.96
N ILE A 53 -2.87 -2.40 3.30
CA ILE A 53 -2.76 -3.68 2.59
C ILE A 53 -4.04 -4.04 1.85
N GLY A 54 -3.89 -4.56 0.62
CA GLY A 54 -4.97 -5.11 -0.18
C GLY A 54 -5.34 -6.55 0.19
N GLY A 55 -6.47 -7.04 -0.32
CA GLY A 55 -6.99 -8.41 -0.09
C GLY A 55 -7.03 -9.28 -1.34
N GLY A 56 -6.48 -8.83 -2.48
CA GLY A 56 -6.67 -9.46 -3.79
C GLY A 56 -6.07 -10.86 -3.96
N ASN A 57 -5.14 -11.27 -3.09
CA ASN A 57 -4.59 -12.63 -3.04
C ASN A 57 -5.51 -13.62 -2.31
N ILE A 58 -6.42 -13.13 -1.47
CA ILE A 58 -7.40 -13.96 -0.76
C ILE A 58 -8.71 -13.99 -1.53
N LEU A 59 -9.15 -12.81 -2.03
CA LEU A 59 -10.44 -12.65 -2.66
C LEU A 59 -10.42 -11.58 -3.75
N ARG A 60 -10.92 -11.91 -4.94
CA ARG A 60 -11.04 -10.96 -6.06
C ARG A 60 -12.51 -10.64 -6.33
N GLY A 61 -12.86 -9.36 -6.33
CA GLY A 61 -14.23 -8.88 -6.54
C GLY A 61 -14.87 -9.39 -7.83
N ALA A 62 -14.10 -9.48 -8.93
CA ALA A 62 -14.60 -10.01 -10.21
C ALA A 62 -15.06 -11.47 -10.10
N SER A 63 -14.37 -12.32 -9.31
CA SER A 63 -14.77 -13.70 -9.07
C SER A 63 -16.06 -13.83 -8.27
N LEU A 64 -16.35 -12.87 -7.39
CA LEU A 64 -17.57 -12.86 -6.59
C LEU A 64 -18.81 -12.50 -7.40
N SER A 65 -18.67 -11.52 -8.29
CA SER A 65 -19.76 -11.11 -9.19
C SER A 65 -20.20 -12.26 -10.10
N SER A 66 -19.28 -13.10 -10.55
CA SER A 66 -19.58 -14.24 -11.41
C SER A 66 -20.42 -15.34 -10.75
N ILE A 67 -20.39 -15.43 -9.41
CA ILE A 67 -21.17 -16.37 -8.61
C ILE A 67 -22.39 -15.71 -7.94
N GLY A 68 -22.77 -14.50 -8.36
CA GLY A 68 -23.99 -13.81 -7.94
C GLY A 68 -23.91 -13.12 -6.57
N ILE A 69 -22.72 -12.94 -6.00
CA ILE A 69 -22.56 -12.17 -4.76
C ILE A 69 -22.74 -10.67 -5.06
N GLU A 70 -23.60 -10.02 -4.30
CA GLU A 70 -23.83 -8.59 -4.38
C GLU A 70 -22.54 -7.80 -4.08
N ARG A 71 -22.37 -6.67 -4.77
CA ARG A 71 -21.20 -5.79 -4.67
C ARG A 71 -20.85 -5.42 -3.23
N THR A 72 -21.84 -4.98 -2.47
CA THR A 72 -21.67 -4.56 -1.07
C THR A 72 -21.13 -5.69 -0.19
N THR A 73 -21.71 -6.89 -0.35
CA THR A 73 -21.25 -8.10 0.37
C THR A 73 -19.83 -8.47 -0.05
N GLY A 74 -19.53 -8.44 -1.35
CA GLY A 74 -18.20 -8.70 -1.88
C GLY A 74 -17.13 -7.72 -1.35
N ASP A 75 -17.50 -6.45 -1.23
CA ASP A 75 -16.60 -5.43 -0.69
C ASP A 75 -16.29 -5.68 0.79
N TYR A 76 -17.28 -6.07 1.62
CA TYR A 76 -17.04 -6.49 3.01
C TYR A 76 -16.16 -7.74 3.09
N MET A 77 -16.38 -8.73 2.23
CA MET A 77 -15.51 -9.91 2.16
C MET A 77 -14.07 -9.50 1.80
N GLY A 78 -13.89 -8.56 0.88
CA GLY A 78 -12.60 -7.97 0.54
C GLY A 78 -11.94 -7.25 1.73
N MET A 79 -12.72 -6.51 2.53
CA MET A 79 -12.23 -5.88 3.76
C MET A 79 -11.73 -6.93 4.76
N LEU A 80 -12.46 -8.02 4.97
CA LEU A 80 -12.03 -9.14 5.82
C LEU A 80 -10.74 -9.79 5.29
N ALA A 81 -10.60 -9.93 3.99
CA ALA A 81 -9.38 -10.44 3.36
C ALA A 81 -8.16 -9.55 3.68
N THR A 82 -8.33 -8.22 3.73
CA THR A 82 -7.25 -7.33 4.16
C THR A 82 -6.87 -7.51 5.63
N VAL A 83 -7.83 -7.88 6.50
CA VAL A 83 -7.54 -8.18 7.91
C VAL A 83 -6.68 -9.45 8.02
N ILE A 84 -7.01 -10.50 7.27
CA ILE A 84 -6.20 -11.74 7.20
C ILE A 84 -4.76 -11.39 6.79
N ASN A 85 -4.59 -10.61 5.73
CA ASN A 85 -3.27 -10.18 5.26
C ASN A 85 -2.55 -9.30 6.30
N GLY A 86 -3.27 -8.42 6.98
CA GLY A 86 -2.73 -7.57 8.03
C GLY A 86 -2.15 -8.37 9.20
N LEU A 87 -2.84 -9.42 9.64
CA LEU A 87 -2.38 -10.32 10.70
C LEU A 87 -1.15 -11.14 10.26
N ALA A 88 -1.16 -11.64 9.02
CA ALA A 88 -0.02 -12.38 8.47
C ALA A 88 1.24 -11.50 8.38
N LEU A 89 1.07 -10.27 7.89
CA LEU A 89 2.18 -9.31 7.78
C LEU A 89 2.67 -8.85 9.17
N GLN A 90 1.77 -8.64 10.14
CA GLN A 90 2.14 -8.35 11.53
C GLN A 90 3.04 -9.45 12.07
N HIS A 91 2.61 -10.71 11.97
CA HIS A 91 3.40 -11.85 12.44
C HIS A 91 4.79 -11.90 11.78
N ALA A 92 4.86 -11.69 10.46
CA ALA A 92 6.12 -11.69 9.74
C ALA A 92 7.05 -10.55 10.16
N LEU A 93 6.53 -9.34 10.40
CA LEU A 93 7.30 -8.20 10.90
C LEU A 93 7.80 -8.41 12.32
N GLU A 94 6.98 -8.98 13.20
CA GLU A 94 7.37 -9.29 14.57
C GLU A 94 8.47 -10.37 14.64
N ARG A 95 8.46 -11.34 13.73
CA ARG A 95 9.55 -12.34 13.58
C ARG A 95 10.91 -11.69 13.25
N VAL A 96 10.92 -10.56 12.54
CA VAL A 96 12.16 -9.81 12.23
C VAL A 96 12.43 -8.67 13.22
N GLY A 97 11.74 -8.67 14.38
CA GLY A 97 11.98 -7.75 15.50
C GLY A 97 11.29 -6.39 15.39
N ILE A 98 10.31 -6.22 14.47
CA ILE A 98 9.58 -4.96 14.29
C ILE A 98 8.28 -5.01 15.08
N ALA A 99 8.17 -4.20 16.13
CA ALA A 99 6.91 -4.02 16.85
C ALA A 99 5.83 -3.44 15.92
N THR A 100 4.68 -4.12 15.83
CA THR A 100 3.64 -3.81 14.85
C THR A 100 2.26 -3.71 15.52
N SER A 101 1.36 -2.90 14.98
CA SER A 101 -0.05 -2.82 15.39
C SER A 101 -0.94 -2.88 14.16
N VAL A 102 -1.91 -3.81 14.15
CA VAL A 102 -2.97 -3.87 13.13
C VAL A 102 -4.16 -3.07 13.64
N GLN A 103 -4.60 -2.09 12.85
CA GLN A 103 -5.82 -1.31 13.10
C GLN A 103 -6.80 -1.50 11.96
N SER A 104 -8.01 -1.94 12.28
CA SER A 104 -9.05 -2.21 11.29
C SER A 104 -10.12 -1.13 11.27
N ALA A 105 -10.55 -0.75 10.06
CA ALA A 105 -11.67 0.16 9.84
C ALA A 105 -13.03 -0.47 10.14
N ILE A 106 -13.11 -1.81 10.09
CA ILE A 106 -14.25 -2.59 10.58
C ILE A 106 -13.87 -3.21 11.94
N GLU A 107 -14.75 -3.12 12.93
CA GLU A 107 -14.43 -3.60 14.28
C GLU A 107 -14.40 -5.13 14.35
N ILE A 108 -13.23 -5.67 14.70
CA ILE A 108 -13.02 -7.09 14.96
C ILE A 108 -12.14 -7.20 16.21
N GLN A 109 -12.73 -6.91 17.36
CA GLN A 109 -12.03 -6.74 18.66
C GLN A 109 -11.12 -7.90 19.06
N ALA A 110 -11.45 -9.13 18.62
CA ALA A 110 -10.66 -10.31 18.97
C ALA A 110 -9.27 -10.37 18.31
N VAL A 111 -9.05 -9.66 17.19
CA VAL A 111 -7.85 -9.85 16.35
C VAL A 111 -7.14 -8.55 15.93
N SER A 112 -7.80 -7.39 16.07
CA SER A 112 -7.20 -6.10 15.69
C SER A 112 -7.71 -4.97 16.55
N GLU A 113 -6.95 -3.88 16.65
CA GLU A 113 -7.43 -2.65 17.25
C GLU A 113 -8.45 -1.97 16.31
N ALA A 114 -9.51 -1.38 16.88
CA ALA A 114 -10.34 -0.45 16.10
C ALA A 114 -9.51 0.77 15.67
N TYR A 115 -9.65 1.17 14.40
CA TYR A 115 -8.93 2.34 13.90
C TYR A 115 -9.33 3.60 14.65
N VAL A 116 -8.36 4.24 15.27
CA VAL A 116 -8.48 5.57 15.88
C VAL A 116 -7.26 6.39 15.50
N ARG A 117 -7.45 7.47 14.74
CA ARG A 117 -6.37 8.32 14.21
C ARG A 117 -5.29 8.65 15.24
N ARG A 118 -5.68 9.13 16.43
CA ARG A 118 -4.72 9.49 17.50
C ARG A 118 -3.92 8.30 18.01
N ARG A 119 -4.52 7.11 18.00
CA ARG A 119 -3.84 5.86 18.42
C ARG A 119 -2.81 5.44 17.36
N ALA A 120 -3.16 5.52 16.09
CA ALA A 120 -2.24 5.24 14.98
C ALA A 120 -1.00 6.15 15.05
N ILE A 121 -1.19 7.46 15.18
CA ILE A 121 -0.09 8.42 15.31
C ILE A 121 0.80 8.09 16.52
N ARG A 122 0.21 7.78 17.68
CA ARG A 122 0.97 7.40 18.88
C ARG A 122 1.78 6.12 18.69
N HIS A 123 1.28 5.13 17.93
CA HIS A 123 2.05 3.93 17.59
C HIS A 123 3.25 4.27 16.71
N LEU A 124 3.05 5.10 15.67
CA LEU A 124 4.13 5.55 14.78
C LEU A 124 5.22 6.29 15.53
N GLU A 125 4.84 7.25 16.38
CA GLU A 125 5.76 8.02 17.25
C GLU A 125 6.54 7.16 18.23
N LYS A 126 5.99 6.00 18.64
CA LYS A 126 6.67 5.00 19.47
C LYS A 126 7.54 4.03 18.64
N GLY A 127 7.73 4.29 17.35
CA GLY A 127 8.55 3.49 16.46
C GLY A 127 7.89 2.19 15.97
N ARG A 128 6.60 1.95 16.24
CA ARG A 128 5.87 0.78 15.71
C ARG A 128 5.51 0.99 14.26
N VAL A 129 5.43 -0.10 13.52
CA VAL A 129 4.75 -0.13 12.21
C VAL A 129 3.25 -0.24 12.46
N VAL A 130 2.43 0.55 11.76
CA VAL A 130 0.97 0.46 11.83
C VAL A 130 0.42 -0.09 10.52
N ILE A 131 -0.33 -1.19 10.59
CA ILE A 131 -1.00 -1.78 9.43
C ILE A 131 -2.47 -1.42 9.50
N PHE A 132 -2.95 -0.72 8.47
CA PHE A 132 -4.37 -0.40 8.30
C PHE A 132 -5.05 -1.47 7.45
N ALA A 133 -6.01 -2.15 8.05
CA ALA A 133 -6.85 -3.16 7.44
C ALA A 133 -8.33 -2.71 7.36
N GLY A 134 -9.17 -3.45 6.66
CA GLY A 134 -10.57 -3.11 6.48
C GLY A 134 -10.83 -1.97 5.50
N GLY A 135 -9.82 -1.57 4.71
CA GLY A 135 -9.95 -0.50 3.73
C GLY A 135 -10.39 0.83 4.34
N THR A 136 -11.43 1.45 3.76
CA THR A 136 -12.09 2.64 4.33
C THR A 136 -13.12 2.30 5.39
N GLY A 137 -13.53 1.03 5.52
CA GLY A 137 -14.68 0.57 6.29
C GLY A 137 -16.00 0.70 5.55
N ASN A 138 -16.00 1.21 4.32
CA ASN A 138 -17.20 1.44 3.52
C ASN A 138 -17.09 0.72 2.17
N PRO A 139 -18.18 0.06 1.71
CA PRO A 139 -18.24 -0.49 0.37
C PRO A 139 -18.03 0.57 -0.72
N TYR A 140 -17.77 0.13 -1.94
CA TYR A 140 -17.51 0.93 -3.15
C TYR A 140 -16.15 1.62 -3.23
N PHE A 141 -15.37 1.65 -2.15
CA PHE A 141 -14.02 2.21 -2.14
C PHE A 141 -12.96 1.11 -2.21
N THR A 142 -11.85 1.43 -2.87
CA THR A 142 -10.71 0.52 -2.97
C THR A 142 -9.71 0.75 -1.82
N THR A 143 -8.71 -0.12 -1.75
CA THR A 143 -7.57 0.08 -0.83
C THR A 143 -6.65 1.22 -1.27
N ASP A 144 -6.71 1.68 -2.53
CA ASP A 144 -6.02 2.88 -2.98
C ASP A 144 -6.64 4.14 -2.36
N THR A 145 -7.99 4.25 -2.38
CA THR A 145 -8.71 5.30 -1.66
C THR A 145 -8.42 5.26 -0.16
N ALA A 146 -8.39 4.07 0.44
CA ALA A 146 -8.03 3.92 1.85
C ALA A 146 -6.61 4.42 2.13
N ALA A 147 -5.64 4.14 1.24
CA ALA A 147 -4.27 4.60 1.40
C ALA A 147 -4.18 6.13 1.41
N SER A 148 -4.85 6.80 0.47
CA SER A 148 -4.89 8.26 0.42
C SER A 148 -5.52 8.85 1.68
N LEU A 149 -6.67 8.31 2.12
CA LEU A 149 -7.36 8.77 3.33
C LEU A 149 -6.49 8.61 4.57
N ARG A 150 -5.92 7.43 4.81
CA ARG A 150 -5.08 7.16 5.98
C ARG A 150 -3.80 7.97 5.97
N ALA A 151 -3.18 8.17 4.81
CA ALA A 151 -1.97 8.99 4.70
C ALA A 151 -2.21 10.43 5.17
N MET A 152 -3.31 11.05 4.74
CA MET A 152 -3.69 12.39 5.18
C MET A 152 -4.01 12.43 6.68
N GLU A 153 -4.79 11.46 7.19
CA GLU A 153 -5.19 11.40 8.59
C GLU A 153 -4.00 11.30 9.54
N ILE A 154 -2.96 10.55 9.17
CA ILE A 154 -1.76 10.39 10.02
C ILE A 154 -0.68 11.44 9.73
N GLY A 155 -0.86 12.30 8.74
CA GLY A 155 0.14 13.28 8.32
C GLY A 155 1.37 12.62 7.67
N ALA A 156 1.17 11.62 6.81
CA ALA A 156 2.25 11.08 5.98
C ALA A 156 2.67 12.11 4.93
N GLU A 157 3.96 12.17 4.64
CA GLU A 157 4.55 13.12 3.69
C GLU A 157 4.50 12.61 2.25
N VAL A 158 4.29 11.29 2.07
CA VAL A 158 4.24 10.63 0.77
C VAL A 158 3.51 9.29 0.89
N ILE A 159 2.89 8.85 -0.22
CA ILE A 159 2.42 7.47 -0.39
C ILE A 159 3.40 6.73 -1.28
N PHE A 160 3.95 5.63 -0.79
CA PHE A 160 4.71 4.65 -1.56
C PHE A 160 3.77 3.57 -2.07
N LYS A 161 3.48 3.57 -3.36
CA LYS A 161 2.74 2.48 -3.98
C LYS A 161 3.73 1.42 -4.47
N ALA A 162 3.85 0.36 -3.68
CA ALA A 162 4.65 -0.80 -4.02
C ALA A 162 3.90 -1.67 -5.05
N THR A 163 4.51 -1.89 -6.19
CA THR A 163 3.93 -2.63 -7.32
C THR A 163 4.91 -3.69 -7.84
N LYS A 164 4.51 -4.40 -8.88
CA LYS A 164 5.36 -5.35 -9.61
C LYS A 164 6.14 -4.70 -10.76
N VAL A 165 5.65 -3.53 -11.22
CA VAL A 165 6.29 -2.75 -12.28
C VAL A 165 7.10 -1.63 -11.67
N ASP A 166 8.13 -1.19 -12.35
CA ASP A 166 9.09 -0.22 -11.85
C ASP A 166 8.68 1.25 -12.04
N GLY A 167 7.41 1.50 -12.38
CA GLY A 167 6.83 2.83 -12.53
C GLY A 167 5.59 2.84 -13.40
N ILE A 168 5.20 4.04 -13.86
CA ILE A 168 4.09 4.26 -14.77
C ILE A 168 4.63 4.41 -16.17
N TYR A 169 3.98 3.76 -17.15
CA TYR A 169 4.37 3.75 -18.55
C TYR A 169 3.31 4.37 -19.43
N THR A 170 3.71 4.77 -20.63
CA THR A 170 2.79 5.30 -21.67
C THR A 170 1.78 4.26 -22.18
N ALA A 171 2.16 2.96 -22.11
CA ALA A 171 1.34 1.80 -22.41
C ALA A 171 1.83 0.62 -21.52
N ASP A 172 1.20 -0.55 -21.61
CA ASP A 172 1.65 -1.73 -20.91
C ASP A 172 2.99 -2.24 -21.49
N PRO A 173 4.11 -2.17 -20.76
CA PRO A 173 5.42 -2.56 -21.28
C PRO A 173 5.55 -4.07 -21.57
N MET A 174 4.61 -4.89 -21.08
CA MET A 174 4.54 -6.32 -21.39
C MET A 174 3.89 -6.61 -22.75
N VAL A 175 3.20 -5.62 -23.31
CA VAL A 175 2.45 -5.73 -24.58
C VAL A 175 3.06 -4.84 -25.66
N ASP A 176 3.54 -3.66 -25.28
CA ASP A 176 4.10 -2.65 -26.18
C ASP A 176 5.55 -2.35 -25.80
N GLU A 177 6.48 -2.86 -26.59
CA GLU A 177 7.94 -2.64 -26.41
C GLU A 177 8.34 -1.16 -26.54
N SER A 178 7.52 -0.33 -27.19
CA SER A 178 7.76 1.11 -27.32
C SER A 178 7.32 1.92 -26.10
N ALA A 179 6.69 1.27 -25.11
CA ALA A 179 6.23 1.92 -23.90
C ALA A 179 7.40 2.56 -23.13
N THR A 180 7.28 3.84 -22.86
CA THR A 180 8.28 4.61 -22.11
C THR A 180 7.81 4.90 -20.70
N LYS A 181 8.74 4.78 -19.73
CA LYS A 181 8.46 5.07 -18.34
C LYS A 181 8.46 6.57 -18.08
N PHE A 182 7.43 7.06 -17.40
CA PHE A 182 7.41 8.40 -16.85
C PHE A 182 8.29 8.50 -15.61
N GLN A 183 9.09 9.55 -15.53
CA GLN A 183 9.83 9.87 -14.31
C GLN A 183 8.96 10.66 -13.32
N GLU A 184 8.22 11.63 -13.84
CA GLU A 184 7.35 12.52 -13.07
C GLU A 184 6.04 12.74 -13.85
N LEU A 185 4.93 12.86 -13.15
CA LEU A 185 3.59 13.14 -13.66
C LEU A 185 2.86 14.11 -12.74
N SER A 186 2.08 15.00 -13.30
CA SER A 186 1.09 15.73 -12.50
C SER A 186 -0.13 14.82 -12.20
N TYR A 187 -0.90 15.14 -11.16
CA TYR A 187 -2.17 14.45 -10.89
C TYR A 187 -3.14 14.57 -12.08
N LEU A 188 -3.17 15.74 -12.72
CA LEU A 188 -4.00 15.96 -13.90
C LEU A 188 -3.57 15.11 -15.09
N ASP A 189 -2.26 14.89 -15.29
CA ASP A 189 -1.81 13.96 -16.32
C ASP A 189 -2.32 12.55 -16.09
N VAL A 190 -2.28 12.07 -14.83
CA VAL A 190 -2.80 10.75 -14.48
C VAL A 190 -4.29 10.64 -14.78
N LEU A 191 -5.08 11.64 -14.37
CA LEU A 191 -6.53 11.66 -14.58
C LEU A 191 -6.89 11.79 -16.07
N ASN A 192 -6.30 12.76 -16.78
CA ASN A 192 -6.62 13.06 -18.17
C ASN A 192 -6.20 11.94 -19.14
N LYS A 193 -5.07 11.29 -18.87
CA LYS A 193 -4.58 10.17 -19.69
C LYS A 193 -5.20 8.83 -19.27
N GLY A 194 -6.02 8.79 -18.22
CA GLY A 194 -6.65 7.56 -17.72
C GLY A 194 -5.63 6.50 -17.26
N LEU A 195 -4.48 6.93 -16.74
CA LEU A 195 -3.43 6.01 -16.31
C LEU A 195 -3.88 5.23 -15.06
N LYS A 196 -3.79 3.91 -15.12
CA LYS A 196 -4.25 3.00 -14.06
C LYS A 196 -3.24 2.91 -12.90
N VAL A 197 -2.91 4.04 -12.31
CA VAL A 197 -1.98 4.14 -11.17
C VAL A 197 -2.67 3.80 -9.87
N MET A 198 -3.74 4.54 -9.59
CA MET A 198 -4.67 4.37 -8.47
C MET A 198 -6.07 4.70 -8.99
N ASP A 199 -7.10 4.41 -8.20
CA ASP A 199 -8.44 4.87 -8.58
C ASP A 199 -8.54 6.41 -8.60
N SER A 200 -9.46 6.94 -9.41
CA SER A 200 -9.60 8.39 -9.61
C SER A 200 -9.94 9.15 -8.32
N THR A 201 -10.70 8.52 -7.41
CA THR A 201 -11.02 9.09 -6.10
C THR A 201 -9.76 9.30 -5.27
N SER A 202 -8.87 8.30 -5.26
CA SER A 202 -7.58 8.36 -4.59
C SER A 202 -6.68 9.47 -5.16
N ILE A 203 -6.57 9.57 -6.50
CA ILE A 203 -5.78 10.61 -7.17
C ILE A 203 -6.33 12.00 -6.85
N SER A 204 -7.67 12.18 -6.90
CA SER A 204 -8.31 13.47 -6.54
C SER A 204 -8.04 13.87 -5.11
N LEU A 205 -8.14 12.92 -4.15
CA LEU A 205 -7.81 13.18 -2.75
C LEU A 205 -6.35 13.61 -2.56
N CYS A 206 -5.42 12.95 -3.25
CA CYS A 206 -4.00 13.29 -3.19
C CYS A 206 -3.74 14.68 -3.80
N MET A 207 -4.38 14.99 -4.92
CA MET A 207 -4.28 16.29 -5.59
C MET A 207 -4.75 17.44 -4.69
N ASP A 208 -5.95 17.33 -4.11
CA ASP A 208 -6.53 18.36 -3.25
C ASP A 208 -5.68 18.63 -2.00
N ASN A 209 -4.98 17.62 -1.50
CA ASN A 209 -4.14 17.71 -0.30
C ASN A 209 -2.64 17.83 -0.63
N LYS A 210 -2.26 17.89 -1.90
CA LYS A 210 -0.86 17.98 -2.35
C LYS A 210 0.02 16.87 -1.79
N LEU A 211 -0.54 15.66 -1.67
CA LEU A 211 0.16 14.50 -1.13
C LEU A 211 0.82 13.71 -2.27
N PRO A 212 2.15 13.71 -2.38
CA PRO A 212 2.84 13.04 -3.49
C PRO A 212 2.73 11.52 -3.39
N LEU A 213 2.85 10.86 -4.55
CA LEU A 213 2.88 9.42 -4.70
C LEU A 213 4.20 9.03 -5.36
N VAL A 214 4.81 7.95 -4.90
CA VAL A 214 5.95 7.31 -5.59
C VAL A 214 5.57 5.87 -5.89
N ILE A 215 5.57 5.52 -7.17
CA ILE A 215 5.22 4.19 -7.67
C ILE A 215 6.49 3.48 -8.08
N PHE A 216 6.81 2.34 -7.47
CA PHE A 216 8.04 1.60 -7.74
C PHE A 216 7.86 0.09 -7.53
N ASN A 217 8.82 -0.68 -8.04
CA ASN A 217 8.82 -2.14 -7.90
C ASN A 217 9.43 -2.54 -6.55
N VAL A 218 8.59 -3.11 -5.68
CA VAL A 218 9.00 -3.59 -4.36
C VAL A 218 9.81 -4.89 -4.40
N ARG A 219 9.86 -5.59 -5.54
CA ARG A 219 10.68 -6.79 -5.71
C ARG A 219 12.16 -6.49 -5.91
N ASN A 220 12.51 -5.24 -6.23
CA ASN A 220 13.89 -4.82 -6.30
C ASN A 220 14.44 -4.68 -4.87
N LYS A 221 15.57 -5.32 -4.60
CA LYS A 221 16.19 -5.32 -3.26
C LYS A 221 16.45 -3.90 -2.76
N HIS A 222 16.11 -3.67 -1.49
CA HIS A 222 16.27 -2.40 -0.79
C HIS A 222 15.52 -1.24 -1.44
N SER A 223 14.48 -1.52 -2.24
CA SER A 223 13.76 -0.50 -3.00
C SER A 223 13.11 0.54 -2.10
N ILE A 224 12.48 0.14 -0.99
CA ILE A 224 11.88 1.07 -0.03
C ILE A 224 12.95 1.98 0.57
N LYS A 225 14.06 1.41 1.03
CA LYS A 225 15.19 2.15 1.61
C LYS A 225 15.80 3.13 0.60
N ARG A 226 16.01 2.71 -0.64
CA ARG A 226 16.59 3.53 -1.72
C ARG A 226 15.69 4.73 -2.06
N VAL A 227 14.36 4.53 -2.15
CA VAL A 227 13.42 5.64 -2.38
C VAL A 227 13.40 6.59 -1.18
N LEU A 228 13.46 6.09 0.05
CA LEU A 228 13.59 6.91 1.26
C LEU A 228 14.85 7.76 1.28
N MET A 229 15.92 7.28 0.67
CA MET A 229 17.19 8.02 0.53
C MET A 229 17.22 8.97 -0.68
N GLY A 230 16.07 9.14 -1.38
CA GLY A 230 15.94 10.08 -2.49
C GLY A 230 16.30 9.53 -3.86
N GLU A 231 16.52 8.23 -3.99
CA GLU A 231 16.80 7.64 -5.30
C GLU A 231 15.51 7.59 -6.16
N LYS A 232 15.63 8.06 -7.41
CA LYS A 232 14.51 8.08 -8.37
C LYS A 232 14.32 6.70 -9.04
N LEU A 233 13.80 5.73 -8.28
CA LEU A 233 13.61 4.36 -8.76
C LEU A 233 12.35 4.15 -9.60
N GLY A 234 11.35 4.99 -9.42
CA GLY A 234 10.02 4.79 -9.98
C GLY A 234 9.49 6.01 -10.69
N THR A 235 8.19 6.18 -10.64
CA THR A 235 7.49 7.38 -11.13
C THR A 235 6.95 8.16 -9.93
N THR A 236 7.24 9.47 -9.89
CA THR A 236 6.64 10.39 -8.91
C THR A 236 5.42 11.05 -9.50
N VAL A 237 4.31 11.08 -8.75
CA VAL A 237 3.08 11.81 -9.09
C VAL A 237 2.87 12.89 -8.04
N GLY A 238 2.60 14.13 -8.49
CA GLY A 238 2.34 15.23 -7.56
C GLY A 238 3.17 16.49 -7.78
N VAL A 239 3.83 16.57 -8.93
CA VAL A 239 4.60 17.76 -9.34
C VAL A 239 3.70 18.79 -10.00
#